data_b2bf76e5d404d116dee854b119a974cb
#
_entry.id   b2bf76e5d404d116dee854b119a974cb
#
_cell.length_a   1.000
_cell.length_b   1.000
_cell.length_c   1.000
_cell.angle_alpha   90.00
_cell.angle_beta   90.00
_cell.angle_gamma   90.00
#
_symmetry.space_group_name_H-M   'P 1'
#
loop_
_entity.id
_entity.type
_entity.pdbx_description
1 polymer ?
#
loop_
_entity_poly.entity_id
_entity_poly.type
_entity_poly.pdbx_seq_one_letter_code
_entity_poly.pdbx_strand_id
1 'polypeptide(L)'
;MHEFQFVVFSNPVAGREAEYNRWYQEQHLPDVVKVPGVVSAQRFQLADNSTMAHRYLALYEIRTDNIEAVMQDIYGRVGTAEMPMSDALDIEGVAMHVFAATGPKVCK
;
A
#
# COMPACT_ATOMS: atom_id res chain seq x y z
N MET A 1 -13.94 -16.86 0.15
CA MET A 1 -12.70 -16.09 0.18
C MET A 1 -12.66 -15.18 1.39
N HIS A 2 -11.48 -15.02 1.94
CA HIS A 2 -11.28 -14.14 3.09
C HIS A 2 -10.87 -12.75 2.63
N GLU A 3 -11.21 -11.75 3.44
CA GLU A 3 -10.88 -10.36 3.16
C GLU A 3 -9.75 -9.90 4.07
N PHE A 4 -8.79 -9.21 3.46
CA PHE A 4 -7.64 -8.66 4.14
C PHE A 4 -7.43 -7.22 3.73
N GLN A 5 -6.76 -6.45 4.59
CA GLN A 5 -6.25 -5.13 4.27
C GLN A 5 -4.72 -5.18 4.41
N PHE A 6 -4.03 -4.90 3.33
CA PHE A 6 -2.59 -4.69 3.37
C PHE A 6 -2.37 -3.19 3.56
N VAL A 7 -1.76 -2.82 4.68
CA VAL A 7 -1.61 -1.43 5.11
C VAL A 7 -0.14 -1.07 5.01
N VAL A 8 0.17 -0.03 4.24
CA VAL A 8 1.54 0.43 4.04
C VAL A 8 1.65 1.87 4.50
N PHE A 9 2.39 2.09 5.59
CA PHE A 9 2.73 3.43 6.06
C PHE A 9 4.05 3.85 5.44
N SER A 10 4.13 5.09 4.96
CA SER A 10 5.36 5.58 4.35
C SER A 10 5.45 7.10 4.39
N ASN A 11 6.64 7.59 4.08
CA ASN A 11 6.93 9.01 3.92
C ASN A 11 7.73 9.24 2.65
N PRO A 12 7.60 10.41 2.03
CA PRO A 12 8.53 10.82 0.98
C PRO A 12 9.89 11.18 1.56
N VAL A 13 10.92 11.08 0.74
CA VAL A 13 12.20 11.71 1.03
C VAL A 13 11.96 13.22 1.11
N ALA A 14 12.60 13.89 2.07
CA ALA A 14 12.43 15.33 2.30
C ALA A 14 12.68 16.11 1.00
N GLY A 15 11.76 17.00 0.65
CA GLY A 15 11.83 17.82 -0.55
C GLY A 15 11.37 17.14 -1.82
N ARG A 16 10.96 15.86 -1.75
CA ARG A 16 10.55 15.11 -2.93
C ARG A 16 9.09 14.67 -2.86
N GLU A 17 8.28 15.39 -2.12
CA GLU A 17 6.86 15.06 -1.90
C GLU A 17 6.08 14.96 -3.22
N ALA A 18 6.28 15.90 -4.13
CA ALA A 18 5.53 15.93 -5.38
C ALA A 18 5.84 14.71 -6.25
N GLU A 19 7.11 14.33 -6.35
CA GLU A 19 7.54 13.15 -7.10
C GLU A 19 7.01 11.87 -6.46
N TYR A 20 7.11 11.74 -5.13
CA TYR A 20 6.59 10.62 -4.37
C TYR A 20 5.09 10.44 -4.59
N ASN A 21 4.32 11.53 -4.48
CA ASN A 21 2.87 11.47 -4.64
C ASN A 21 2.46 11.10 -6.06
N ARG A 22 3.16 11.62 -7.06
CA ARG A 22 2.87 11.28 -8.45
C ARG A 22 3.16 9.82 -8.75
N TRP A 23 4.35 9.36 -8.37
CA TRP A 23 4.73 7.96 -8.58
C TRP A 23 3.76 7.01 -7.89
N TYR A 24 3.44 7.30 -6.63
CA TYR A 24 2.58 6.42 -5.84
C TYR A 24 1.19 6.31 -6.46
N GLN A 25 0.59 7.44 -6.81
CA GLN A 25 -0.77 7.48 -7.33
C GLN A 25 -0.87 6.99 -8.76
N GLU A 26 0.07 7.37 -9.62
CA GLU A 26 -0.02 7.11 -11.06
C GLU A 26 0.63 5.80 -11.48
N GLN A 27 1.65 5.34 -10.75
CA GLN A 27 2.42 4.15 -11.10
C GLN A 27 2.21 3.01 -10.12
N HIS A 28 2.45 3.26 -8.84
CA HIS A 28 2.55 2.17 -7.85
C HIS A 28 1.20 1.54 -7.54
N LEU A 29 0.17 2.34 -7.24
CA LEU A 29 -1.15 1.79 -6.94
C LEU A 29 -1.68 0.95 -8.10
N PRO A 30 -1.65 1.43 -9.36
CA PRO A 30 -2.07 0.60 -10.48
C PRO A 30 -1.29 -0.70 -10.63
N ASP A 31 0.02 -0.66 -10.37
CA ASP A 31 0.84 -1.86 -10.47
C ASP A 31 0.47 -2.90 -9.42
N VAL A 32 0.24 -2.47 -8.17
CA VAL A 32 -0.16 -3.40 -7.11
C VAL A 32 -1.52 -4.00 -7.40
N VAL A 33 -2.46 -3.22 -7.92
CA VAL A 33 -3.81 -3.71 -8.23
C VAL A 33 -3.81 -4.78 -9.32
N LYS A 34 -2.77 -4.85 -10.15
CA LYS A 34 -2.64 -5.91 -11.15
C LYS A 34 -2.33 -7.27 -10.55
N VAL A 35 -1.89 -7.33 -9.31
CA VAL A 35 -1.57 -8.60 -8.65
C VAL A 35 -2.87 -9.36 -8.37
N PRO A 36 -2.96 -10.64 -8.81
CA PRO A 36 -4.16 -11.44 -8.52
C PRO A 36 -4.46 -11.49 -7.02
N GLY A 37 -5.72 -11.23 -6.67
CA GLY A 37 -6.19 -11.18 -5.29
C GLY A 37 -6.31 -9.76 -4.75
N VAL A 38 -5.62 -8.80 -5.32
CA VAL A 38 -5.78 -7.39 -4.94
C VAL A 38 -7.01 -6.82 -5.64
N VAL A 39 -7.92 -6.27 -4.85
CA VAL A 39 -9.22 -5.78 -5.34
C VAL A 39 -9.20 -4.27 -5.57
N SER A 40 -8.56 -3.53 -4.67
CA SER A 40 -8.55 -2.07 -4.74
C SER A 40 -7.34 -1.52 -4.00
N ALA A 41 -7.05 -0.26 -4.27
CA ALA A 41 -5.98 0.46 -3.60
C ALA A 41 -6.40 1.91 -3.41
N GLN A 42 -6.08 2.47 -2.26
CA GLN A 42 -6.37 3.88 -1.97
C GLN A 42 -5.33 4.43 -1.01
N ARG A 43 -4.92 5.66 -1.27
CA ARG A 43 -3.96 6.37 -0.45
C ARG A 43 -4.65 7.38 0.45
N PHE A 44 -4.05 7.59 1.61
CA PHE A 44 -4.53 8.57 2.58
C PHE A 44 -3.34 9.36 3.13
N GLN A 45 -3.59 10.60 3.44
CA GLN A 45 -2.62 11.47 4.10
C GLN A 45 -3.14 11.79 5.50
N LEU A 46 -2.22 11.86 6.47
CA LEU A 46 -2.58 12.27 7.83
C LEU A 46 -3.29 13.61 7.79
N ALA A 47 -4.49 13.65 8.34
CA ALA A 47 -5.37 14.82 8.22
C ALA A 47 -5.43 15.68 9.47
N ASP A 48 -4.99 15.15 10.62
CA ASP A 48 -5.02 15.89 11.88
C ASP A 48 -3.60 16.30 12.31
N ASN A 49 -3.50 16.90 13.49
CA ASN A 49 -2.21 17.38 14.03
C ASN A 49 -1.56 16.36 14.95
N SER A 50 -1.97 15.10 14.89
CA SER A 50 -1.37 14.08 15.73
C SER A 50 0.09 13.85 15.34
N THR A 51 0.88 13.43 16.34
CA THR A 51 2.29 13.12 16.13
C THR A 51 2.40 11.66 15.72
N MET A 52 2.70 11.43 14.45
CA MET A 52 2.92 10.09 13.92
C MET A 52 4.24 10.04 13.17
N ALA A 53 4.86 8.87 13.18
CA ALA A 53 6.09 8.63 12.41
C ALA A 53 5.84 8.72 10.90
N HIS A 54 4.61 8.40 10.46
CA HIS A 54 4.26 8.36 9.03
C HIS A 54 3.14 9.35 8.73
N ARG A 55 3.25 10.02 7.58
CA ARG A 55 2.27 11.01 7.13
C ARG A 55 1.34 10.45 6.07
N TYR A 56 1.69 9.34 5.45
CA TYR A 56 0.92 8.72 4.38
C TYR A 56 0.68 7.26 4.66
N LEU A 57 -0.45 6.77 4.17
CA LEU A 57 -0.74 5.37 4.22
C LEU A 57 -1.44 4.94 2.92
N ALA A 58 -1.18 3.72 2.48
CA ALA A 58 -1.90 3.09 1.39
C ALA A 58 -2.62 1.88 1.94
N LEU A 59 -3.88 1.72 1.54
CA LEU A 59 -4.69 0.55 1.87
C LEU A 59 -4.94 -0.24 0.60
N TYR A 60 -4.61 -1.52 0.65
CA TYR A 60 -4.88 -2.45 -0.45
C TYR A 60 -5.86 -3.49 0.05
N GLU A 61 -7.04 -3.52 -0.55
CA GLU A 61 -8.04 -4.53 -0.23
C GLU A 61 -7.68 -5.81 -0.98
N ILE A 62 -7.62 -6.92 -0.27
CA ILE A 62 -7.24 -8.22 -0.83
C ILE A 62 -8.32 -9.23 -0.49
N ARG A 63 -8.73 -10.02 -1.49
CA ARG A 63 -9.63 -11.15 -1.31
C ARG A 63 -8.95 -12.39 -1.84
N THR A 64 -8.73 -13.36 -0.96
CA THR A 64 -8.00 -14.56 -1.34
C THR A 64 -8.25 -15.66 -0.31
N ASP A 65 -8.04 -16.89 -0.73
CA ASP A 65 -7.98 -18.03 0.19
C ASP A 65 -6.54 -18.30 0.65
N ASN A 66 -5.56 -17.60 0.05
CA ASN A 66 -4.15 -17.79 0.36
C ASN A 66 -3.43 -16.45 0.37
N ILE A 67 -3.48 -15.77 1.52
CA ILE A 67 -2.86 -14.44 1.67
C ILE A 67 -1.34 -14.48 1.46
N GLU A 68 -0.69 -15.56 1.90
CA GLU A 68 0.75 -15.68 1.77
C GLU A 68 1.19 -15.67 0.31
N ALA A 69 0.44 -16.35 -0.56
CA ALA A 69 0.74 -16.38 -1.99
C ALA A 69 0.59 -14.98 -2.62
N VAL A 70 -0.45 -14.24 -2.22
CA VAL A 70 -0.66 -12.87 -2.72
C VAL A 70 0.48 -11.97 -2.27
N MET A 71 0.88 -12.05 -1.00
CA MET A 71 1.97 -11.23 -0.47
C MET A 71 3.30 -11.56 -1.13
N GLN A 72 3.58 -12.84 -1.36
CA GLN A 72 4.80 -13.24 -2.06
C GLN A 72 4.82 -12.73 -3.49
N ASP A 73 3.67 -12.73 -4.17
CA ASP A 73 3.55 -12.20 -5.52
C ASP A 73 3.84 -10.70 -5.53
N ILE A 74 3.24 -9.94 -4.61
CA ILE A 74 3.51 -8.50 -4.48
C ILE A 74 5.01 -8.27 -4.26
N TYR A 75 5.61 -8.91 -3.27
CA TYR A 75 7.02 -8.71 -2.93
C TYR A 75 7.95 -9.12 -4.06
N GLY A 76 7.60 -10.15 -4.82
CA GLY A 76 8.39 -10.60 -5.96
C GLY A 76 8.41 -9.61 -7.11
N ARG A 77 7.40 -8.76 -7.23
CA ARG A 77 7.32 -7.76 -8.30
C ARG A 77 8.02 -6.46 -7.97
N VAL A 78 8.20 -6.15 -6.68
CA VAL A 78 8.80 -4.88 -6.24
C VAL A 78 10.17 -4.69 -6.89
N GLY A 79 10.36 -3.55 -7.55
CA GLY A 79 11.61 -3.20 -8.20
C GLY A 79 11.83 -3.82 -9.57
N THR A 80 10.90 -4.64 -10.05
CA THR A 80 10.94 -5.19 -11.41
C THR A 80 10.27 -4.23 -12.40
N ALA A 81 10.34 -4.57 -13.70
CA ALA A 81 9.67 -3.78 -14.74
C ALA A 81 8.15 -3.72 -14.54
N GLU A 82 7.57 -4.71 -13.86
CA GLU A 82 6.13 -4.75 -13.57
C GLU A 82 5.74 -3.84 -12.41
N MET A 83 6.68 -3.50 -11.55
CA MET A 83 6.42 -2.66 -10.37
C MET A 83 7.66 -1.81 -10.06
N PRO A 84 7.96 -0.83 -10.95
CA PRO A 84 9.13 0.03 -10.72
C PRO A 84 8.94 0.90 -9.48
N MET A 85 10.02 1.07 -8.74
CA MET A 85 10.03 1.84 -7.49
C MET A 85 10.65 3.21 -7.72
N SER A 86 10.32 4.14 -6.84
CA SER A 86 10.88 5.50 -6.86
C SER A 86 11.81 5.70 -5.69
N ASP A 87 12.93 6.37 -5.91
CA ASP A 87 13.83 6.76 -4.84
C ASP A 87 13.35 7.99 -4.07
N ALA A 88 12.20 8.55 -4.46
CA ALA A 88 11.51 9.56 -3.65
C ALA A 88 10.81 8.96 -2.43
N LEU A 89 10.61 7.65 -2.41
CA LEU A 89 10.10 6.92 -1.25
C LEU A 89 11.23 6.72 -0.24
N ASP A 90 10.98 7.10 1.01
CA ASP A 90 11.89 6.75 2.11
C ASP A 90 11.70 5.28 2.45
N ILE A 91 12.47 4.42 1.78
CA ILE A 91 12.28 2.97 1.86
C ILE A 91 12.57 2.43 3.27
N GLU A 92 13.51 3.02 3.99
CA GLU A 92 13.87 2.55 5.33
C GLU A 92 12.76 2.82 6.34
N GLY A 93 11.94 3.84 6.10
CA GLY A 93 10.84 4.20 6.99
C GLY A 93 9.53 3.49 6.71
N VAL A 94 9.48 2.60 5.71
CA VAL A 94 8.22 1.92 5.36
C VAL A 94 7.84 0.90 6.43
N ALA A 95 6.57 0.93 6.84
CA ALA A 95 5.99 -0.08 7.74
C ALA A 95 4.80 -0.73 7.05
N MET A 96 4.80 -2.06 7.01
CA MET A 96 3.79 -2.84 6.30
C MET A 96 3.17 -3.86 7.21
N HIS A 97 1.83 -3.98 7.15
CA HIS A 97 1.09 -4.92 7.97
C HIS A 97 -0.09 -5.48 7.19
N VAL A 98 -0.45 -6.71 7.47
CA VAL A 98 -1.64 -7.35 6.89
C VAL A 98 -2.64 -7.59 8.01
N PHE A 99 -3.86 -7.10 7.79
CA PHE A 99 -4.97 -7.28 8.73
C PHE A 99 -6.04 -8.15 8.09
N ALA A 100 -6.56 -9.11 8.84
CA ALA A 100 -7.68 -9.92 8.41
C ALA A 100 -8.98 -9.31 8.91
N ALA A 101 -10.02 -9.35 8.10
CA ALA A 101 -11.35 -8.91 8.54
C ALA A 101 -11.83 -9.82 9.67
N THR A 102 -12.33 -9.23 10.76
CA THR A 102 -12.81 -9.98 11.91
C THR A 102 -14.32 -10.21 11.89
N GLY A 103 -15.02 -9.53 11.00
CA GLY A 103 -16.45 -9.64 10.86
C GLY A 103 -16.93 -8.86 9.65
N PRO A 104 -18.22 -8.90 9.35
CA PRO A 104 -18.75 -8.17 8.20
C PRO A 104 -18.66 -6.66 8.38
N LYS A 105 -18.48 -5.98 7.26
CA LYS A 105 -18.50 -4.52 7.26
C LYS A 105 -19.91 -4.05 7.66
N VAL A 106 -19.96 -3.09 8.57
CA VAL A 106 -21.21 -2.48 8.99
C VAL A 106 -21.35 -1.15 8.26
N CYS A 107 -22.47 -0.99 7.57
CA CYS A 107 -22.80 0.23 6.85
C CYS A 107 -24.04 0.87 7.46
N LYS A 108 -24.18 2.17 7.26
CA LYS A 108 -25.33 2.90 7.73
C LYS A 108 -26.60 2.53 6.96
#